data_b7ea5928a6251dd60b128bd009dc8b6b
#
_entry.id   b7ea5928a6251dd60b128bd009dc8b6b
#
_cell.length_a   1.000
_cell.length_b   1.000
_cell.length_c   1.000
_cell.angle_alpha   90.00
_cell.angle_beta   90.00
_cell.angle_gamma   90.00
#
_symmetry.space_group_name_H-M   'P 1'
#
loop_
_entity.id
_entity.type
_entity.pdbx_description
1 polymer ?
#
loop_
_entity_poly.entity_id
_entity_poly.type
_entity_poly.pdbx_seq_one_letter_code
_entity_poly.pdbx_strand_id
1 'polypeptide(L)'
;MLLVGCGVSKKATKSATPVEETPAWHTCVIQGAKVTVTTKSEQVSANVIMQTVRDSIIVISVMPMLGIEMVRLEATPTELIAIDKVHGRYATASFEAVNHRLTPKMSWAILQQICTAELPTGPENAHLQYLYGEDVPIDIQITYTPRKLDVPVKVNRLRLDKYMKIELERWL
;
A
#
# COMPACT_ATOMS: atom_id res chain seq x y z
N MET A 1 43.16 50.23 41.04
CA MET A 1 42.40 50.24 39.80
C MET A 1 42.37 48.80 39.29
N LEU A 2 41.25 48.08 39.51
CA LEU A 2 41.08 46.69 39.19
C LEU A 2 40.26 46.61 37.90
N LEU A 3 40.84 46.02 36.84
CA LEU A 3 40.13 45.70 35.59
C LEU A 3 39.65 44.24 35.61
N VAL A 4 38.32 44.05 35.61
CA VAL A 4 37.69 42.80 35.57
C VAL A 4 37.42 42.44 34.05
N GLY A 5 38.11 41.44 33.54
CA GLY A 5 37.89 40.90 32.18
C GLY A 5 36.77 39.91 32.16
N CYS A 6 35.66 40.21 31.45
CA CYS A 6 34.58 39.28 31.16
C CYS A 6 35.00 38.35 30.03
N GLY A 7 35.24 37.05 30.34
CA GLY A 7 35.38 35.98 29.34
C GLY A 7 34.04 35.55 28.82
N VAL A 8 33.75 35.79 27.52
CA VAL A 8 32.58 35.26 26.82
C VAL A 8 32.88 33.84 26.37
N SER A 9 32.30 32.87 27.04
CA SER A 9 32.37 31.46 26.66
C SER A 9 31.42 31.21 25.47
N LYS A 10 31.97 31.01 24.25
CA LYS A 10 31.21 30.53 23.09
C LYS A 10 30.82 29.08 23.30
N LYS A 11 29.57 28.85 23.64
CA LYS A 11 28.95 27.51 23.58
C LYS A 11 28.92 27.03 22.12
N ALA A 12 29.73 26.06 21.81
CA ALA A 12 29.67 25.36 20.52
C ALA A 12 28.35 24.61 20.45
N THR A 13 27.48 25.04 19.55
CA THR A 13 26.25 24.30 19.18
C THR A 13 26.69 23.04 18.47
N LYS A 14 26.60 21.88 19.11
CA LYS A 14 26.73 20.57 18.47
C LYS A 14 25.60 20.46 17.43
N SER A 15 25.96 20.49 16.16
CA SER A 15 25.11 20.09 15.06
C SER A 15 24.68 18.66 15.33
N ALA A 16 23.39 18.45 15.63
CA ALA A 16 22.81 17.13 15.74
C ALA A 16 22.81 16.53 14.33
N THR A 17 23.60 15.49 14.12
CA THR A 17 23.48 14.61 12.95
C THR A 17 22.03 14.10 12.92
N PRO A 18 21.33 14.12 11.77
CA PRO A 18 20.01 13.51 11.68
C PRO A 18 20.16 12.03 12.06
N VAL A 19 19.51 11.63 13.14
CA VAL A 19 19.35 10.22 13.49
C VAL A 19 18.46 9.66 12.39
N GLU A 20 19.01 8.83 11.52
CA GLU A 20 18.29 8.03 10.57
C GLU A 20 17.40 7.11 11.41
N GLU A 21 16.10 7.45 11.53
CA GLU A 21 15.14 6.66 12.28
C GLU A 21 15.04 5.29 11.59
N THR A 22 15.62 4.28 12.23
CA THR A 22 15.46 2.88 11.79
C THR A 22 13.97 2.60 11.72
N PRO A 23 13.44 2.10 10.60
CA PRO A 23 12.02 1.85 10.46
C PRO A 23 11.54 0.93 11.58
N ALA A 24 10.40 1.28 12.17
CA ALA A 24 9.85 0.59 13.34
C ALA A 24 9.46 -0.88 13.06
N TRP A 25 9.44 -1.33 11.79
CA TRP A 25 9.15 -2.71 11.38
C TRP A 25 9.71 -2.95 9.95
N HIS A 26 9.96 -4.23 9.62
CA HIS A 26 10.40 -4.67 8.28
C HIS A 26 9.31 -5.38 7.50
N THR A 27 8.48 -6.16 8.16
CA THR A 27 7.36 -6.88 7.54
C THR A 27 6.06 -6.61 8.29
N CYS A 28 4.96 -6.54 7.53
CA CYS A 28 3.62 -6.40 8.07
C CYS A 28 2.68 -7.38 7.38
N VAL A 29 1.86 -8.08 8.17
CA VAL A 29 0.82 -8.98 7.66
C VAL A 29 -0.51 -8.63 8.30
N ILE A 30 -1.52 -8.42 7.46
CA ILE A 30 -2.93 -8.29 7.85
C ILE A 30 -3.67 -9.48 7.25
N GLN A 31 -4.22 -10.35 8.11
CA GLN A 31 -4.91 -11.56 7.70
C GLN A 31 -6.42 -11.38 7.78
N GLY A 32 -7.11 -11.37 6.65
CA GLY A 32 -8.57 -11.36 6.62
C GLY A 32 -9.23 -9.99 6.74
N ALA A 33 -8.56 -8.90 6.34
CA ALA A 33 -9.22 -7.60 6.22
C ALA A 33 -10.42 -7.70 5.26
N LYS A 34 -11.53 -7.06 5.60
CA LYS A 34 -12.68 -6.97 4.72
C LYS A 34 -12.59 -5.69 3.90
N VAL A 35 -12.60 -5.83 2.57
CA VAL A 35 -12.62 -4.72 1.63
C VAL A 35 -13.96 -4.71 0.91
N THR A 36 -14.63 -3.56 0.90
CA THR A 36 -15.84 -3.32 0.11
C THR A 36 -15.55 -2.20 -0.87
N VAL A 37 -15.75 -2.47 -2.14
CA VAL A 37 -15.62 -1.49 -3.23
C VAL A 37 -17.00 -1.22 -3.79
N THR A 38 -17.40 0.04 -3.82
CA THR A 38 -18.66 0.51 -4.37
C THR A 38 -18.39 1.44 -5.54
N THR A 39 -19.03 1.16 -6.67
CA THR A 39 -19.07 2.00 -7.86
C THR A 39 -20.50 2.47 -8.12
N LYS A 40 -20.75 3.22 -9.20
CA LYS A 40 -22.11 3.60 -9.61
C LYS A 40 -23.01 2.40 -9.90
N SER A 41 -22.45 1.30 -10.38
CA SER A 41 -23.19 0.15 -10.92
C SER A 41 -23.23 -1.06 -9.98
N GLU A 42 -22.24 -1.21 -9.10
CA GLU A 42 -22.10 -2.42 -8.29
C GLU A 42 -21.39 -2.16 -6.96
N GLN A 43 -21.61 -3.08 -6.04
CA GLN A 43 -20.87 -3.18 -4.79
C GLN A 43 -20.31 -4.60 -4.65
N VAL A 44 -19.01 -4.69 -4.43
CA VAL A 44 -18.32 -5.97 -4.24
C VAL A 44 -17.60 -5.97 -2.90
N SER A 45 -17.72 -7.07 -2.16
CA SER A 45 -16.98 -7.26 -0.91
C SER A 45 -16.12 -8.52 -0.99
N ALA A 46 -14.91 -8.43 -0.46
CA ALA A 46 -14.00 -9.56 -0.39
C ALA A 46 -13.20 -9.54 0.91
N ASN A 47 -12.78 -10.73 1.36
CA ASN A 47 -11.72 -10.84 2.34
C ASN A 47 -10.37 -10.75 1.63
N VAL A 48 -9.44 -10.03 2.23
CA VAL A 48 -8.10 -9.87 1.68
C VAL A 48 -7.03 -10.20 2.71
N ILE A 49 -5.92 -10.74 2.24
CA ILE A 49 -4.67 -10.85 3.01
C ILE A 49 -3.71 -9.85 2.41
N MET A 50 -3.13 -9.00 3.25
CA MET A 50 -2.12 -8.03 2.85
C MET A 50 -0.78 -8.42 3.47
N GLN A 51 0.24 -8.57 2.66
CA GLN A 51 1.61 -8.87 3.07
C GLN A 51 2.52 -7.77 2.52
N THR A 52 3.22 -7.10 3.40
CA THR A 52 4.10 -5.98 3.05
C THR A 52 5.50 -6.25 3.57
N VAL A 53 6.48 -6.17 2.69
CA VAL A 53 7.89 -5.98 3.04
C VAL A 53 8.18 -4.51 2.79
N ARG A 54 8.57 -3.78 3.83
CA ARG A 54 8.74 -2.32 3.80
C ARG A 54 9.61 -1.89 2.62
N ASP A 55 9.16 -0.89 1.90
CA ASP A 55 9.84 -0.24 0.76
C ASP A 55 10.30 -1.19 -0.36
N SER A 56 9.78 -2.44 -0.37
CA SER A 56 10.16 -3.47 -1.32
C SER A 56 8.99 -4.03 -2.11
N ILE A 57 8.05 -4.70 -1.45
CA ILE A 57 6.94 -5.36 -2.12
C ILE A 57 5.69 -5.44 -1.23
N ILE A 58 4.55 -5.27 -1.86
CA ILE A 58 3.23 -5.51 -1.27
C ILE A 58 2.55 -6.59 -2.08
N VAL A 59 1.93 -7.55 -1.39
CA VAL A 59 1.08 -8.57 -1.99
C VAL A 59 -0.28 -8.52 -1.34
N ILE A 60 -1.33 -8.40 -2.15
CA ILE A 60 -2.72 -8.42 -1.72
C ILE A 60 -3.39 -9.63 -2.37
N SER A 61 -3.81 -10.59 -1.56
CA SER A 61 -4.59 -11.76 -1.98
C SER A 61 -6.06 -11.50 -1.75
N VAL A 62 -6.84 -11.46 -2.82
CA VAL A 62 -8.29 -11.18 -2.78
C VAL A 62 -9.06 -12.48 -2.85
N MET A 63 -9.89 -12.74 -1.82
CA MET A 63 -10.62 -13.98 -1.63
C MET A 63 -12.12 -13.68 -1.43
N PRO A 64 -12.90 -13.48 -2.49
CA PRO A 64 -14.31 -13.13 -2.37
C PRO A 64 -15.15 -14.26 -1.76
N MET A 65 -14.79 -15.51 -2.00
CA MET A 65 -15.54 -16.68 -1.54
C MET A 65 -14.61 -17.80 -1.03
N LEU A 66 -15.03 -18.47 0.03
CA LEU A 66 -14.44 -19.73 0.55
C LEU A 66 -12.91 -19.72 0.78
N GLY A 67 -12.30 -18.55 0.95
CA GLY A 67 -10.86 -18.46 1.16
C GLY A 67 -10.00 -18.79 -0.07
N ILE A 68 -10.59 -18.84 -1.25
CA ILE A 68 -9.88 -19.08 -2.51
C ILE A 68 -9.40 -17.76 -3.07
N GLU A 69 -8.09 -17.65 -3.30
CA GLU A 69 -7.50 -16.47 -3.95
C GLU A 69 -7.89 -16.42 -5.43
N MET A 70 -8.78 -15.49 -5.77
CA MET A 70 -9.26 -15.28 -7.14
C MET A 70 -8.50 -14.18 -7.86
N VAL A 71 -8.10 -13.14 -7.14
CA VAL A 71 -7.28 -12.05 -7.66
C VAL A 71 -6.08 -11.85 -6.73
N ARG A 72 -4.94 -11.57 -7.32
CA ARG A 72 -3.72 -11.21 -6.62
C ARG A 72 -3.19 -9.90 -7.18
N LEU A 73 -2.87 -8.97 -6.30
CA LEU A 73 -2.18 -7.74 -6.64
C LEU A 73 -0.77 -7.81 -6.06
N GLU A 74 0.23 -7.52 -6.87
CA GLU A 74 1.62 -7.37 -6.46
C GLU A 74 2.07 -5.95 -6.80
N ALA A 75 2.66 -5.27 -5.85
CA ALA A 75 3.16 -3.91 -6.03
C ALA A 75 4.61 -3.81 -5.55
N THR A 76 5.41 -3.10 -6.31
CA THR A 76 6.74 -2.61 -5.96
C THR A 76 6.73 -1.08 -6.07
N PRO A 77 7.76 -0.35 -5.63
CA PRO A 77 7.82 1.09 -5.81
C PRO A 77 7.64 1.58 -7.26
N THR A 78 7.89 0.72 -8.24
CA THR A 78 7.87 1.09 -9.68
C THR A 78 6.80 0.38 -10.51
N GLU A 79 6.23 -0.72 -10.03
CA GLU A 79 5.35 -1.57 -10.83
C GLU A 79 4.18 -2.09 -10.02
N LEU A 80 3.04 -2.15 -10.66
CA LEU A 80 1.81 -2.78 -10.19
C LEU A 80 1.48 -3.94 -11.12
N ILE A 81 1.14 -5.11 -10.55
CA ILE A 81 0.71 -6.29 -11.30
C ILE A 81 -0.63 -6.75 -10.72
N ALA A 82 -1.64 -6.83 -11.55
CA ALA A 82 -2.92 -7.44 -11.21
C ALA A 82 -3.02 -8.79 -11.91
N ILE A 83 -3.35 -9.85 -11.16
CA ILE A 83 -3.43 -11.22 -11.66
C ILE A 83 -4.81 -11.77 -11.37
N ASP A 84 -5.56 -12.07 -12.41
CA ASP A 84 -6.86 -12.74 -12.36
C ASP A 84 -6.64 -14.24 -12.54
N LYS A 85 -6.72 -14.97 -11.45
CA LYS A 85 -6.51 -16.42 -11.44
C LYS A 85 -7.68 -17.18 -12.03
N VAL A 86 -8.87 -16.59 -12.01
CA VAL A 86 -10.09 -17.22 -12.54
C VAL A 86 -10.04 -17.30 -14.06
N HIS A 87 -9.64 -16.20 -14.71
CA HIS A 87 -9.58 -16.12 -16.16
C HIS A 87 -8.18 -16.35 -16.73
N GLY A 88 -7.19 -16.64 -15.87
CA GLY A 88 -5.82 -16.91 -16.29
C GLY A 88 -5.13 -15.76 -16.99
N ARG A 89 -5.35 -14.52 -16.52
CA ARG A 89 -4.82 -13.31 -17.15
C ARG A 89 -4.17 -12.37 -16.15
N TYR A 90 -3.32 -11.46 -16.65
CA TYR A 90 -2.70 -10.42 -15.83
C TYR A 90 -2.50 -9.13 -16.59
N ALA A 91 -2.44 -8.03 -15.86
CA ALA A 91 -2.06 -6.71 -16.37
C ALA A 91 -0.92 -6.14 -15.53
N THR A 92 -0.09 -5.31 -16.15
CA THR A 92 0.97 -4.55 -15.48
C THR A 92 0.80 -3.07 -15.72
N ALA A 93 1.11 -2.25 -14.73
CA ALA A 93 1.05 -0.80 -14.84
C ALA A 93 2.14 -0.16 -13.95
N SER A 94 2.54 1.06 -14.28
CA SER A 94 3.25 1.95 -13.35
C SER A 94 2.25 2.76 -12.54
N PHE A 95 2.68 3.34 -11.40
CA PHE A 95 1.86 4.32 -10.67
C PHE A 95 1.47 5.51 -11.55
N GLU A 96 2.34 5.94 -12.45
CA GLU A 96 2.05 7.02 -13.39
C GLU A 96 0.89 6.65 -14.33
N ALA A 97 0.92 5.45 -14.92
CA ALA A 97 -0.14 4.97 -15.82
C ALA A 97 -1.50 4.90 -15.11
N VAL A 98 -1.54 4.36 -13.89
CA VAL A 98 -2.78 4.32 -13.08
C VAL A 98 -3.25 5.74 -12.76
N ASN A 99 -2.35 6.63 -12.37
CA ASN A 99 -2.65 8.00 -11.99
C ASN A 99 -3.09 8.90 -13.16
N HIS A 100 -2.92 8.46 -14.38
CA HIS A 100 -3.47 9.19 -15.53
C HIS A 100 -5.00 9.31 -15.44
N ARG A 101 -5.66 8.34 -14.81
CA ARG A 101 -7.12 8.25 -14.71
C ARG A 101 -7.63 8.22 -13.26
N LEU A 102 -6.76 8.26 -12.26
CA LEU A 102 -7.15 8.16 -10.85
C LEU A 102 -6.99 9.51 -10.12
N THR A 103 -8.04 9.93 -9.41
CA THR A 103 -8.03 11.13 -8.56
C THR A 103 -8.68 10.79 -7.21
N PRO A 104 -8.06 11.10 -6.04
CA PRO A 104 -6.69 11.60 -5.91
C PRO A 104 -5.64 10.59 -6.41
N LYS A 105 -4.41 11.06 -6.62
CA LYS A 105 -3.34 10.19 -7.10
C LYS A 105 -2.90 9.18 -6.05
N MET A 106 -2.61 7.95 -6.48
CA MET A 106 -2.03 6.90 -5.67
C MET A 106 -0.51 6.96 -5.75
N SER A 107 0.18 6.83 -4.61
CA SER A 107 1.63 6.67 -4.56
C SER A 107 2.00 5.36 -3.85
N TRP A 108 3.25 4.93 -4.00
CA TRP A 108 3.77 3.80 -3.24
C TRP A 108 3.57 3.98 -1.72
N ALA A 109 3.90 5.17 -1.20
CA ALA A 109 3.76 5.46 0.22
C ALA A 109 2.30 5.35 0.70
N ILE A 110 1.34 5.87 -0.07
CA ILE A 110 -0.09 5.76 0.24
C ILE A 110 -0.53 4.30 0.21
N LEU A 111 -0.14 3.54 -0.81
CA LEU A 111 -0.48 2.12 -0.90
C LEU A 111 0.12 1.33 0.26
N GLN A 112 1.36 1.64 0.65
CA GLN A 112 2.00 1.00 1.81
C GLN A 112 1.22 1.32 3.10
N GLN A 113 0.85 2.57 3.35
CA GLN A 113 0.04 2.96 4.52
C GLN A 113 -1.32 2.24 4.55
N ILE A 114 -1.99 2.10 3.40
CA ILE A 114 -3.23 1.32 3.29
C ILE A 114 -2.98 -0.13 3.69
N CYS A 115 -1.95 -0.78 3.14
CA CYS A 115 -1.67 -2.20 3.34
C CYS A 115 -1.05 -2.52 4.70
N THR A 116 -0.71 -1.52 5.50
CA THR A 116 -0.17 -1.68 6.85
C THR A 116 -1.05 -1.09 7.95
N ALA A 117 -2.24 -0.59 7.58
CA ALA A 117 -3.17 0.10 8.48
C ALA A 117 -2.50 1.28 9.23
N GLU A 118 -1.70 2.08 8.50
CA GLU A 118 -1.00 3.26 9.03
C GLU A 118 -1.61 4.58 8.52
N LEU A 119 -2.84 4.53 8.04
CA LEU A 119 -3.57 5.73 7.64
C LEU A 119 -3.95 6.60 8.86
N PRO A 120 -4.05 7.93 8.68
CA PRO A 120 -4.45 8.85 9.77
C PRO A 120 -5.82 8.54 10.39
N THR A 121 -6.68 7.81 9.67
CA THR A 121 -8.02 7.38 10.12
C THR A 121 -7.98 6.33 11.22
N GLY A 122 -6.82 5.76 11.52
CA GLY A 122 -6.61 4.75 12.55
C GLY A 122 -6.41 3.34 12.00
N PRO A 123 -6.04 2.40 12.89
CA PRO A 123 -5.63 1.05 12.47
C PRO A 123 -6.80 0.08 12.23
N GLU A 124 -8.02 0.46 12.55
CA GLU A 124 -9.17 -0.46 12.47
C GLU A 124 -9.94 -0.36 11.17
N ASN A 125 -10.07 0.86 10.64
CA ASN A 125 -10.87 1.13 9.45
C ASN A 125 -10.22 2.16 8.55
N ALA A 126 -10.41 2.02 7.24
CA ALA A 126 -10.09 3.04 6.25
C ALA A 126 -11.29 3.27 5.33
N HIS A 127 -11.47 4.52 4.93
CA HIS A 127 -12.44 4.92 3.93
C HIS A 127 -11.73 5.79 2.90
N LEU A 128 -11.69 5.32 1.67
CA LEU A 128 -10.97 5.93 0.56
C LEU A 128 -11.95 6.22 -0.56
N GLN A 129 -11.85 7.41 -1.14
CA GLN A 129 -12.69 7.82 -2.24
C GLN A 129 -11.81 8.24 -3.41
N TYR A 130 -12.10 7.68 -4.57
CA TYR A 130 -11.40 7.97 -5.82
C TYR A 130 -12.40 8.27 -6.93
N LEU A 131 -11.94 9.00 -7.94
CA LEU A 131 -12.57 9.10 -9.23
C LEU A 131 -11.68 8.39 -10.26
N TYR A 132 -12.26 7.54 -11.09
CA TYR A 132 -11.60 6.92 -12.22
C TYR A 132 -12.13 7.52 -13.52
N GLY A 133 -11.21 8.05 -14.33
CA GLY A 133 -11.61 8.85 -15.48
C GLY A 133 -12.24 10.17 -15.06
N GLU A 134 -13.26 10.60 -15.81
CA GLU A 134 -13.92 11.89 -15.58
C GLU A 134 -15.01 11.83 -14.51
N ASP A 135 -15.70 10.67 -14.36
CA ASP A 135 -16.93 10.62 -13.60
C ASP A 135 -17.27 9.30 -12.91
N VAL A 136 -16.38 8.32 -12.85
CA VAL A 136 -16.62 7.05 -12.18
C VAL A 136 -16.14 7.11 -10.73
N PRO A 137 -17.03 7.32 -9.73
CA PRO A 137 -16.65 7.28 -8.34
C PRO A 137 -16.36 5.85 -7.90
N ILE A 138 -15.30 5.71 -7.13
CA ILE A 138 -14.91 4.47 -6.47
C ILE A 138 -14.84 4.76 -4.97
N ASP A 139 -15.69 4.13 -4.19
CA ASP A 139 -15.68 4.17 -2.74
C ASP A 139 -15.12 2.86 -2.21
N ILE A 140 -14.07 2.93 -1.39
CA ILE A 140 -13.39 1.76 -0.83
C ILE A 140 -13.45 1.84 0.68
N GLN A 141 -14.11 0.87 1.30
CA GLN A 141 -14.15 0.71 2.74
C GLN A 141 -13.34 -0.51 3.13
N ILE A 142 -12.44 -0.35 4.10
CA ILE A 142 -11.59 -1.42 4.60
C ILE A 142 -11.81 -1.53 6.11
N THR A 143 -12.14 -2.73 6.57
CA THR A 143 -12.10 -3.09 7.99
C THR A 143 -10.94 -4.03 8.20
N TYR A 144 -9.95 -3.58 8.97
CA TYR A 144 -8.73 -4.34 9.21
C TYR A 144 -8.90 -5.34 10.36
N THR A 145 -8.26 -6.49 10.23
CA THR A 145 -7.92 -7.33 11.38
C THR A 145 -6.59 -6.87 11.98
N PRO A 146 -6.28 -7.22 13.24
CA PRO A 146 -5.01 -6.83 13.85
C PRO A 146 -3.81 -7.21 13.00
N ARG A 147 -2.94 -6.22 12.75
CA ARG A 147 -1.69 -6.43 12.01
C ARG A 147 -0.65 -7.17 12.84
N LYS A 148 0.15 -7.99 12.17
CA LYS A 148 1.32 -8.66 12.74
C LYS A 148 2.58 -8.07 12.13
N LEU A 149 3.48 -7.56 12.94
CA LEU A 149 4.73 -6.95 12.52
C LEU A 149 5.89 -7.93 12.70
N ASP A 150 6.91 -7.80 11.86
CA ASP A 150 8.17 -8.56 11.91
C ASP A 150 8.01 -10.07 11.95
N VAL A 151 6.92 -10.55 11.34
CA VAL A 151 6.69 -11.98 11.14
C VAL A 151 7.35 -12.44 9.83
N PRO A 152 7.85 -13.70 9.76
CA PRO A 152 8.39 -14.24 8.52
C PRO A 152 7.33 -14.22 7.41
N VAL A 153 7.60 -13.53 6.32
CA VAL A 153 6.76 -13.52 5.12
C VAL A 153 7.50 -14.19 3.97
N LYS A 154 6.84 -15.14 3.33
CA LYS A 154 7.30 -15.68 2.04
C LYS A 154 6.54 -14.97 0.93
N VAL A 155 7.04 -13.81 0.53
CA VAL A 155 6.50 -13.10 -0.62
C VAL A 155 7.14 -13.68 -1.88
N ASN A 156 6.51 -14.71 -2.43
CA ASN A 156 6.90 -15.24 -3.73
C ASN A 156 6.09 -14.53 -4.82
N ARG A 157 6.77 -13.81 -5.71
CA ARG A 157 6.12 -13.28 -6.92
C ARG A 157 5.59 -14.46 -7.74
N LEU A 158 4.37 -14.33 -8.27
CA LEU A 158 3.82 -15.36 -9.13
C LEU A 158 4.56 -15.41 -10.47
N ARG A 159 4.75 -16.62 -10.97
CA ARG A 159 5.25 -16.85 -12.32
C ARG A 159 4.15 -16.50 -13.31
N LEU A 160 4.40 -15.50 -14.15
CA LEU A 160 3.43 -14.96 -15.10
C LEU A 160 3.35 -15.76 -16.40
N ASP A 161 4.26 -16.70 -16.63
CA ASP A 161 4.30 -17.57 -17.81
C ASP A 161 3.03 -18.41 -18.03
N LYS A 162 2.21 -18.57 -16.98
CA LYS A 162 0.94 -19.31 -17.04
C LYS A 162 -0.28 -18.42 -17.30
N TYR A 163 -0.08 -17.11 -17.39
CA TYR A 163 -1.15 -16.12 -17.50
C TYR A 163 -1.04 -15.35 -18.80
N MET A 164 -2.16 -15.04 -19.42
CA MET A 164 -2.20 -14.18 -20.60
C MET A 164 -2.09 -12.73 -20.22
N LYS A 165 -1.11 -12.00 -20.78
CA LYS A 165 -1.00 -10.56 -20.58
C LYS A 165 -2.14 -9.83 -21.31
N ILE A 166 -2.80 -8.92 -20.60
CA ILE A 166 -3.80 -8.02 -21.16
C ILE A 166 -3.44 -6.56 -20.87
N GLU A 167 -3.99 -5.64 -21.65
CA GLU A 167 -3.89 -4.21 -21.35
C GLU A 167 -4.72 -3.85 -20.12
N LEU A 168 -4.28 -2.86 -19.35
CA LEU A 168 -4.94 -2.43 -18.12
C LEU A 168 -6.40 -2.02 -18.36
N GLU A 169 -6.68 -1.37 -19.50
CA GLU A 169 -8.01 -0.91 -19.90
C GLU A 169 -9.01 -2.07 -20.11
N ARG A 170 -8.53 -3.26 -20.35
CA ARG A 170 -9.37 -4.47 -20.48
C ARG A 170 -9.59 -5.18 -19.14
N TRP A 171 -8.91 -4.73 -18.10
CA TRP A 171 -9.11 -5.24 -16.76
C TRP A 171 -10.31 -4.57 -16.08
N LEU A 172 -10.48 -3.29 -16.33
CA LEU A 172 -11.50 -2.39 -15.77
C LEU A 172 -12.72 -2.31 -16.69
#